data_9327232bf8e827dfed1ee994fc43ef03
#
_entry.id   9327232bf8e827dfed1ee994fc43ef03
#
_cell.length_a   1.000
_cell.length_b   1.000
_cell.length_c   1.000
_cell.angle_alpha   90.00
_cell.angle_beta   90.00
_cell.angle_gamma   90.00
#
_symmetry.space_group_name_H-M   'P 1'
#
loop_
_entity.id
_entity.type
_entity.pdbx_description
1 polymer ?
#
loop_
_entity_poly.entity_id
_entity_poly.type
_entity_poly.pdbx_seq_one_letter_code
_entity_poly.pdbx_strand_id
1 'polypeptide(L)'
;MYTKEEMIIFSILYSEIIQGRFVRQKYDSELLYLVLKNSINENINIFKDSGKTSILEKAGKEYVKTYPKKDLGKRMEIIENLFLNFDYDKYLKKAKNELNLAEENSIKIVTLLDKNYPKNLKELSVPPFVIYYKGYLPKDRELEKSLAIIGTRTPDKKYGNRIAKNLGEMLLNRGWWNISGLATGCDEYGHIGSLGATGAILGQGLATDLFPEQNRELARKIIENNGFLMSELPPSTKSVNLYFILRNRLQSGLTKGIFVVETSDNSGTLHTVKYSLEQGKATYVLDVREVADLRREEVVKGNIKLLDEKERIAGNVTISKKLKEKIIGVKKLRDFENILIGKEEKINMNFSLENCAVQEKLW
;
A
#
# COMPACT_ATOMS: atom_id res chain seq x y z
N MET A 1 11.35 -22.17 15.48
CA MET A 1 11.38 -20.82 14.85
C MET A 1 11.50 -20.99 13.34
N TYR A 2 10.87 -20.12 12.56
CA TYR A 2 10.87 -20.23 11.08
C TYR A 2 12.19 -19.74 10.49
N THR A 3 12.68 -20.44 9.45
CA THR A 3 13.80 -20.00 8.60
C THR A 3 13.35 -18.95 7.59
N LYS A 4 14.29 -18.30 6.92
CA LYS A 4 13.98 -17.35 5.83
C LYS A 4 13.22 -18.02 4.70
N GLU A 5 13.62 -19.25 4.31
CA GLU A 5 12.95 -20.05 3.28
C GLU A 5 11.49 -20.34 3.68
N GLU A 6 11.24 -20.67 4.94
CA GLU A 6 9.90 -20.94 5.44
C GLU A 6 9.02 -19.68 5.45
N MET A 7 9.58 -18.50 5.75
CA MET A 7 8.86 -17.23 5.58
C MET A 7 8.55 -16.94 4.10
N ILE A 8 9.46 -17.29 3.19
CA ILE A 8 9.20 -17.19 1.74
C ILE A 8 8.10 -18.17 1.32
N ILE A 9 8.02 -19.37 1.92
CA ILE A 9 6.88 -20.29 1.69
C ILE A 9 5.55 -19.61 2.03
N PHE A 10 5.43 -18.91 3.16
CA PHE A 10 4.22 -18.12 3.48
C PHE A 10 3.92 -17.05 2.42
N SER A 11 4.94 -16.35 1.90
CA SER A 11 4.76 -15.37 0.82
C SER A 11 4.29 -16.03 -0.49
N ILE A 12 4.80 -17.21 -0.82
CA ILE A 12 4.34 -18.01 -1.99
C ILE A 12 2.89 -18.44 -1.79
N LEU A 13 2.54 -19.01 -0.63
CA LEU A 13 1.17 -19.40 -0.30
C LEU A 13 0.19 -18.22 -0.38
N TYR A 14 0.60 -17.07 0.16
CA TYR A 14 -0.18 -15.83 0.06
C TYR A 14 -0.47 -15.47 -1.41
N SER A 15 0.54 -15.50 -2.28
CA SER A 15 0.36 -15.20 -3.69
C SER A 15 -0.52 -16.22 -4.42
N GLU A 16 -0.38 -17.52 -4.10
CA GLU A 16 -1.18 -18.60 -4.68
C GLU A 16 -2.65 -18.55 -4.22
N ILE A 17 -2.92 -18.20 -2.96
CA ILE A 17 -4.26 -17.95 -2.43
C ILE A 17 -4.93 -16.80 -3.18
N ILE A 18 -4.24 -15.68 -3.34
CA ILE A 18 -4.78 -14.51 -4.04
C ILE A 18 -5.07 -14.81 -5.52
N GLN A 19 -4.22 -15.59 -6.19
CA GLN A 19 -4.45 -16.01 -7.57
C GLN A 19 -5.63 -16.99 -7.74
N GLY A 20 -6.23 -17.43 -6.64
CA GLY A 20 -7.35 -18.36 -6.65
C GLY A 20 -6.94 -19.80 -6.99
N ARG A 21 -5.67 -20.18 -6.80
CA ARG A 21 -5.22 -21.56 -6.99
C ARG A 21 -5.84 -22.52 -6.00
N PHE A 22 -6.21 -22.01 -4.82
CA PHE A 22 -6.90 -22.75 -3.77
C PHE A 22 -8.34 -22.29 -3.59
N VAL A 23 -8.64 -20.98 -3.61
CA VAL A 23 -9.99 -20.39 -3.55
C VAL A 23 -10.03 -18.99 -4.15
N ARG A 24 -11.15 -18.63 -4.79
CA ARG A 24 -11.39 -17.29 -5.38
C ARG A 24 -11.75 -16.19 -4.37
N GLN A 25 -11.33 -16.23 -3.11
CA GLN A 25 -11.77 -15.26 -2.11
C GLN A 25 -10.62 -14.54 -1.37
N LYS A 26 -10.74 -13.21 -1.31
CA LYS A 26 -9.80 -12.23 -0.72
C LYS A 26 -9.43 -12.46 0.75
N TYR A 27 -10.16 -13.31 1.48
CA TYR A 27 -10.09 -13.36 2.95
C TYR A 27 -9.24 -14.50 3.53
N ASP A 28 -8.68 -15.32 2.67
CA ASP A 28 -7.88 -16.48 3.13
C ASP A 28 -6.47 -16.05 3.58
N SER A 29 -6.01 -14.86 3.14
CA SER A 29 -4.77 -14.25 3.62
C SER A 29 -4.83 -13.86 5.09
N GLU A 30 -6.01 -13.48 5.61
CA GLU A 30 -6.21 -13.17 7.03
C GLU A 30 -6.07 -14.44 7.87
N LEU A 31 -6.67 -15.53 7.42
CA LEU A 31 -6.56 -16.84 8.09
C LEU A 31 -5.14 -17.39 8.01
N LEU A 32 -4.47 -17.27 6.86
CA LEU A 32 -3.05 -17.65 6.71
C LEU A 32 -2.15 -16.88 7.69
N TYR A 33 -2.39 -15.57 7.88
CA TYR A 33 -1.67 -14.77 8.86
C TYR A 33 -1.93 -15.23 10.30
N LEU A 34 -3.19 -15.56 10.63
CA LEU A 34 -3.54 -16.08 11.96
C LEU A 34 -2.89 -17.44 12.24
N VAL A 35 -2.76 -18.29 11.22
CA VAL A 35 -2.00 -19.57 11.35
C VAL A 35 -0.55 -19.27 11.69
N LEU A 36 0.13 -18.39 10.96
CA LEU A 36 1.52 -18.02 11.29
C LEU A 36 1.62 -17.42 12.70
N LYS A 37 0.75 -16.47 13.04
CA LYS A 37 0.75 -15.80 14.36
C LYS A 37 0.60 -16.79 15.51
N ASN A 38 -0.39 -17.68 15.43
CA ASN A 38 -0.62 -18.69 16.46
C ASN A 38 0.54 -19.71 16.54
N SER A 39 1.12 -20.09 15.40
CA SER A 39 2.25 -21.00 15.37
C SER A 39 3.52 -20.41 16.02
N ILE A 40 3.75 -19.10 15.83
CA ILE A 40 4.83 -18.38 16.49
C ILE A 40 4.60 -18.33 18.03
N ASN A 41 3.38 -17.98 18.43
CA ASN A 41 3.02 -17.87 19.86
C ASN A 41 3.17 -19.20 20.61
N GLU A 42 2.86 -20.32 19.97
CA GLU A 42 2.97 -21.67 20.54
C GLU A 42 4.36 -22.31 20.31
N ASN A 43 5.26 -21.60 19.61
CA ASN A 43 6.57 -22.13 19.20
C ASN A 43 6.49 -23.45 18.41
N ILE A 44 5.46 -23.58 17.55
CA ILE A 44 5.22 -24.74 16.67
C ILE A 44 5.50 -24.34 15.24
N ASN A 45 6.34 -25.10 14.53
CA ASN A 45 6.52 -24.91 13.10
C ASN A 45 5.42 -25.65 12.32
N ILE A 46 4.46 -24.90 11.74
CA ILE A 46 3.29 -25.46 11.05
C ILE A 46 3.67 -26.37 9.86
N PHE A 47 4.87 -26.26 9.31
CA PHE A 47 5.32 -27.09 8.20
C PHE A 47 5.87 -28.44 8.64
N LYS A 48 6.44 -28.54 9.85
CA LYS A 48 7.25 -29.68 10.30
C LYS A 48 6.70 -30.39 11.53
N ASP A 49 6.14 -29.63 12.49
CA ASP A 49 5.79 -30.16 13.81
C ASP A 49 4.41 -30.88 13.81
N SER A 50 4.20 -31.73 14.80
CA SER A 50 2.97 -32.52 14.94
C SER A 50 1.76 -31.72 15.48
N GLY A 51 1.96 -30.51 16.02
CA GLY A 51 0.90 -29.69 16.63
C GLY A 51 0.01 -28.90 15.67
N LYS A 52 0.02 -29.23 14.38
CA LYS A 52 -0.69 -28.47 13.31
C LYS A 52 -2.17 -28.27 13.59
N THR A 53 -2.89 -29.32 13.98
CA THR A 53 -4.36 -29.27 14.22
C THR A 53 -4.71 -28.25 15.31
N SER A 54 -3.97 -28.23 16.42
CA SER A 54 -4.19 -27.25 17.50
C SER A 54 -4.00 -25.81 17.02
N ILE A 55 -2.98 -25.56 16.19
CA ILE A 55 -2.73 -24.22 15.62
C ILE A 55 -3.87 -23.80 14.69
N LEU A 56 -4.32 -24.72 13.82
CA LEU A 56 -5.42 -24.47 12.88
C LEU A 56 -6.72 -24.16 13.61
N GLU A 57 -7.08 -24.93 14.66
CA GLU A 57 -8.23 -24.64 15.49
C GLU A 57 -8.16 -23.27 16.19
N LYS A 58 -7.00 -22.90 16.77
CA LYS A 58 -6.77 -21.59 17.39
C LYS A 58 -6.95 -20.46 16.39
N ALA A 59 -6.35 -20.60 15.21
CA ALA A 59 -6.48 -19.63 14.12
C ALA A 59 -7.95 -19.45 13.67
N GLY A 60 -8.70 -20.55 13.55
CA GLY A 60 -10.13 -20.54 13.23
C GLY A 60 -10.97 -19.82 14.29
N LYS A 61 -10.75 -20.11 15.58
CA LYS A 61 -11.43 -19.42 16.70
C LYS A 61 -11.13 -17.93 16.72
N GLU A 62 -9.87 -17.54 16.52
CA GLU A 62 -9.46 -16.13 16.46
C GLU A 62 -10.07 -15.44 15.24
N TYR A 63 -10.14 -16.12 14.08
CA TYR A 63 -10.76 -15.58 12.88
C TYR A 63 -12.23 -15.25 13.08
N VAL A 64 -13.02 -16.15 13.65
CA VAL A 64 -14.46 -15.91 13.93
C VAL A 64 -14.65 -14.74 14.88
N LYS A 65 -13.80 -14.63 15.92
CA LYS A 65 -13.85 -13.51 16.87
C LYS A 65 -13.53 -12.18 16.20
N THR A 66 -12.54 -12.17 15.32
CA THR A 66 -12.06 -10.95 14.65
C THR A 66 -12.98 -10.52 13.49
N TYR A 67 -13.56 -11.49 12.80
CA TYR A 67 -14.37 -11.30 11.61
C TYR A 67 -15.74 -11.98 11.70
N PRO A 68 -16.62 -11.61 12.65
CA PRO A 68 -17.85 -12.36 12.98
C PRO A 68 -18.88 -12.40 11.84
N LYS A 69 -18.75 -11.54 10.83
CA LYS A 69 -19.63 -11.50 9.65
C LYS A 69 -19.11 -12.29 8.46
N LYS A 70 -17.92 -12.91 8.58
CA LYS A 70 -17.29 -13.68 7.50
C LYS A 70 -17.51 -15.18 7.74
N ASP A 71 -17.93 -15.89 6.70
CA ASP A 71 -18.02 -17.35 6.75
C ASP A 71 -16.63 -17.99 6.89
N LEU A 72 -16.44 -18.79 7.93
CA LEU A 72 -15.22 -19.54 8.18
C LEU A 72 -15.21 -20.88 7.44
N GLY A 73 -16.38 -21.57 7.30
CA GLY A 73 -16.50 -22.98 6.92
C GLY A 73 -15.56 -23.43 5.81
N LYS A 74 -15.86 -23.10 4.55
CA LYS A 74 -15.04 -23.49 3.40
C LYS A 74 -13.58 -22.99 3.46
N ARG A 75 -13.34 -21.84 4.11
CA ARG A 75 -11.99 -21.27 4.23
C ARG A 75 -11.12 -22.09 5.18
N MET A 76 -11.71 -22.50 6.30
CA MET A 76 -11.00 -23.35 7.24
C MET A 76 -10.66 -24.71 6.62
N GLU A 77 -11.63 -25.33 5.95
CA GLU A 77 -11.41 -26.58 5.23
C GLU A 77 -10.23 -26.52 4.25
N ILE A 78 -10.08 -25.42 3.54
CA ILE A 78 -8.99 -25.23 2.57
C ILE A 78 -7.65 -25.05 3.26
N ILE A 79 -7.59 -24.21 4.28
CA ILE A 79 -6.36 -23.99 5.04
C ILE A 79 -5.95 -25.26 5.79
N GLU A 80 -6.90 -26.00 6.35
CA GLU A 80 -6.66 -27.32 6.95
C GLU A 80 -6.08 -28.29 5.93
N ASN A 81 -6.74 -28.47 4.79
CA ASN A 81 -6.27 -29.34 3.72
C ASN A 81 -4.87 -28.95 3.22
N LEU A 82 -4.60 -27.63 3.10
CA LEU A 82 -3.30 -27.10 2.71
C LEU A 82 -2.20 -27.55 3.68
N PHE A 83 -2.38 -27.38 4.99
CA PHE A 83 -1.34 -27.65 5.98
C PHE A 83 -1.25 -29.12 6.41
N LEU A 84 -2.36 -29.86 6.42
CA LEU A 84 -2.36 -31.29 6.75
C LEU A 84 -1.70 -32.13 5.65
N ASN A 85 -1.89 -31.73 4.38
CA ASN A 85 -1.32 -32.41 3.21
C ASN A 85 -0.16 -31.61 2.58
N PHE A 86 0.59 -30.85 3.40
CA PHE A 86 1.61 -29.92 2.91
C PHE A 86 2.84 -30.66 2.38
N ASP A 87 3.16 -30.45 1.10
CA ASP A 87 4.37 -30.96 0.46
C ASP A 87 5.55 -29.98 0.75
N TYR A 88 6.20 -30.20 1.89
CA TYR A 88 7.27 -29.33 2.36
C TYR A 88 8.44 -29.25 1.37
N ASP A 89 8.88 -30.36 0.81
CA ASP A 89 10.05 -30.40 -0.09
C ASP A 89 9.80 -29.63 -1.38
N LYS A 90 8.60 -29.76 -1.95
CA LYS A 90 8.16 -28.99 -3.11
C LYS A 90 8.18 -27.48 -2.84
N TYR A 91 7.63 -27.03 -1.71
CA TYR A 91 7.57 -25.62 -1.38
C TYR A 91 8.93 -25.08 -0.95
N LEU A 92 9.76 -25.87 -0.28
CA LEU A 92 11.15 -25.51 0.02
C LEU A 92 11.97 -25.30 -1.26
N LYS A 93 11.78 -26.17 -2.27
CA LYS A 93 12.40 -25.98 -3.60
C LYS A 93 11.94 -24.69 -4.26
N LYS A 94 10.63 -24.37 -4.22
CA LYS A 94 10.11 -23.09 -4.72
C LYS A 94 10.76 -21.91 -3.99
N ALA A 95 10.82 -21.92 -2.67
CA ALA A 95 11.41 -20.86 -1.87
C ALA A 95 12.89 -20.64 -2.18
N LYS A 96 13.66 -21.71 -2.36
CA LYS A 96 15.06 -21.65 -2.79
C LYS A 96 15.22 -21.03 -4.20
N ASN A 97 14.32 -21.33 -5.13
CA ASN A 97 14.32 -20.71 -6.45
C ASN A 97 14.05 -19.20 -6.35
N GLU A 98 13.10 -18.77 -5.50
CA GLU A 98 12.84 -17.34 -5.28
C GLU A 98 14.03 -16.64 -4.61
N LEU A 99 14.76 -17.31 -3.71
CA LEU A 99 16.00 -16.77 -3.13
C LEU A 99 17.09 -16.57 -4.19
N ASN A 100 17.32 -17.57 -5.02
CA ASN A 100 18.32 -17.46 -6.11
C ASN A 100 17.95 -16.33 -7.07
N LEU A 101 16.67 -16.24 -7.46
CA LEU A 101 16.18 -15.19 -8.34
C LEU A 101 16.31 -13.80 -7.69
N ALA A 102 16.12 -13.70 -6.38
CA ALA A 102 16.33 -12.47 -5.64
C ALA A 102 17.81 -12.06 -5.66
N GLU A 103 18.73 -12.98 -5.44
CA GLU A 103 20.17 -12.74 -5.47
C GLU A 103 20.62 -12.29 -6.87
N GLU A 104 20.25 -13.02 -7.92
CA GLU A 104 20.55 -12.69 -9.32
C GLU A 104 20.06 -11.29 -9.73
N ASN A 105 18.97 -10.83 -9.13
CA ASN A 105 18.35 -9.54 -9.43
C ASN A 105 18.67 -8.44 -8.40
N SER A 106 19.63 -8.64 -7.48
CA SER A 106 20.00 -7.71 -6.41
C SER A 106 18.79 -7.28 -5.54
N ILE A 107 17.85 -8.21 -5.31
CA ILE A 107 16.68 -8.00 -4.46
C ILE A 107 17.03 -8.41 -3.03
N LYS A 108 16.89 -7.47 -2.11
CA LYS A 108 17.05 -7.69 -0.67
C LYS A 108 15.75 -8.21 -0.08
N ILE A 109 15.86 -9.03 0.98
CA ILE A 109 14.74 -9.71 1.62
C ILE A 109 14.73 -9.41 3.10
N VAL A 110 13.57 -8.97 3.61
CA VAL A 110 13.29 -8.80 5.04
C VAL A 110 12.00 -9.54 5.36
N THR A 111 12.04 -10.42 6.36
CA THR A 111 10.89 -11.19 6.82
C THR A 111 10.20 -10.52 8.00
N LEU A 112 8.94 -10.84 8.25
CA LEU A 112 8.16 -10.33 9.39
C LEU A 112 8.84 -10.60 10.75
N LEU A 113 9.74 -11.58 10.82
CA LEU A 113 10.48 -11.98 12.01
C LEU A 113 11.79 -11.22 12.21
N ASP A 114 12.25 -10.50 11.19
CA ASP A 114 13.52 -9.77 11.25
C ASP A 114 13.39 -8.48 12.07
N LYS A 115 14.46 -8.11 12.79
CA LYS A 115 14.49 -6.90 13.64
C LYS A 115 14.34 -5.60 12.86
N ASN A 116 14.79 -5.59 11.62
CA ASN A 116 14.73 -4.43 10.72
C ASN A 116 13.46 -4.39 9.84
N TYR A 117 12.48 -5.24 10.12
CA TYR A 117 11.18 -5.16 9.46
C TYR A 117 10.45 -3.88 9.88
N PRO A 118 9.90 -3.06 8.92
CA PRO A 118 9.25 -1.79 9.22
C PRO A 118 8.09 -1.92 10.23
N LYS A 119 8.15 -1.18 11.34
CA LYS A 119 7.14 -1.25 12.41
C LYS A 119 5.74 -0.92 11.90
N ASN A 120 5.62 0.12 11.06
CA ASN A 120 4.34 0.54 10.49
C ASN A 120 3.64 -0.60 9.73
N LEU A 121 4.37 -1.50 9.09
CA LEU A 121 3.79 -2.66 8.39
C LEU A 121 3.41 -3.81 9.33
N LYS A 122 4.06 -3.94 10.51
CA LYS A 122 3.67 -4.92 11.53
C LYS A 122 2.29 -4.64 12.12
N GLU A 123 1.86 -3.38 12.11
CA GLU A 123 0.58 -2.91 12.64
C GLU A 123 -0.60 -3.19 11.72
N LEU A 124 -0.36 -3.63 10.49
CA LEU A 124 -1.42 -4.00 9.57
C LEU A 124 -2.17 -5.24 10.05
N SER A 125 -3.47 -5.32 9.73
CA SER A 125 -4.30 -6.50 10.03
C SER A 125 -3.73 -7.79 9.40
N VAL A 126 -3.08 -7.66 8.25
CA VAL A 126 -2.32 -8.72 7.59
C VAL A 126 -0.97 -8.12 7.17
N PRO A 127 0.06 -8.19 8.02
CA PRO A 127 1.40 -7.77 7.65
C PRO A 127 1.96 -8.61 6.50
N PRO A 128 2.75 -8.05 5.56
CA PRO A 128 3.53 -8.84 4.62
C PRO A 128 4.41 -9.88 5.34
N PHE A 129 4.33 -11.15 4.93
CA PHE A 129 5.20 -12.20 5.49
C PHE A 129 6.67 -11.93 5.16
N VAL A 130 6.90 -11.38 3.98
CA VAL A 130 8.21 -11.03 3.44
C VAL A 130 8.09 -9.72 2.67
N ILE A 131 9.11 -8.89 2.79
CA ILE A 131 9.33 -7.70 1.98
C ILE A 131 10.52 -7.96 1.08
N TYR A 132 10.30 -7.85 -0.21
CA TYR A 132 11.34 -7.86 -1.25
C TYR A 132 11.59 -6.42 -1.69
N TYR A 133 12.85 -5.98 -1.74
CA TYR A 133 13.14 -4.60 -2.12
C TYR A 133 14.47 -4.42 -2.84
N LYS A 134 14.55 -3.38 -3.68
CA LYS A 134 15.77 -2.88 -4.33
C LYS A 134 16.02 -1.45 -3.85
N GLY A 135 17.28 -1.04 -3.76
CA GLY A 135 17.66 0.31 -3.33
C GLY A 135 17.78 0.45 -1.82
N TYR A 136 17.41 1.62 -1.29
CA TYR A 136 17.50 2.00 0.12
C TYR A 136 16.12 1.98 0.77
N LEU A 137 15.82 0.99 1.60
CA LEU A 137 14.59 0.96 2.40
C LEU A 137 14.78 1.85 3.65
N PRO A 138 13.97 2.93 3.82
CA PRO A 138 14.08 3.84 4.95
C PRO A 138 13.85 3.12 6.29
N LYS A 139 14.57 3.56 7.33
CA LYS A 139 14.38 3.09 8.70
C LYS A 139 13.09 3.68 9.31
N ASP A 140 12.59 3.06 10.38
CA ASP A 140 11.37 3.53 11.07
C ASP A 140 11.40 5.04 11.38
N ARG A 141 12.54 5.59 11.83
CA ARG A 141 12.71 7.02 12.11
C ARG A 141 12.47 7.91 10.88
N GLU A 142 12.90 7.47 9.71
CA GLU A 142 12.72 8.21 8.45
C GLU A 142 11.28 8.08 7.97
N LEU A 143 10.65 6.91 8.18
CA LEU A 143 9.25 6.66 7.86
C LEU A 143 8.26 7.49 8.71
N GLU A 144 8.70 8.06 9.86
CA GLU A 144 7.90 9.04 10.61
C GLU A 144 7.60 10.31 9.80
N LYS A 145 8.44 10.63 8.82
CA LYS A 145 8.24 11.71 7.86
C LYS A 145 7.97 11.13 6.47
N SER A 146 6.80 10.50 6.30
CA SER A 146 6.42 9.90 5.03
C SER A 146 4.95 10.11 4.70
N LEU A 147 4.66 10.30 3.41
CA LEU A 147 3.33 10.48 2.86
C LEU A 147 3.23 9.71 1.54
N ALA A 148 2.04 9.23 1.18
CA ALA A 148 1.78 8.69 -0.14
C ALA A 148 1.03 9.73 -0.99
N ILE A 149 1.64 10.22 -2.06
CA ILE A 149 0.97 11.02 -3.09
C ILE A 149 0.27 10.06 -4.04
N ILE A 150 -1.06 10.12 -4.12
CA ILE A 150 -1.87 9.21 -4.91
C ILE A 150 -2.91 9.93 -5.74
N GLY A 151 -3.43 9.26 -6.78
CA GLY A 151 -4.51 9.81 -7.57
C GLY A 151 -4.82 9.02 -8.83
N THR A 152 -5.50 9.67 -9.75
CA THR A 152 -5.86 9.07 -11.06
C THR A 152 -4.64 8.81 -11.92
N ARG A 153 -4.75 7.81 -12.78
CA ARG A 153 -3.73 7.49 -13.81
C ARG A 153 -3.73 8.49 -14.99
N THR A 154 -4.81 9.23 -15.14
CA THR A 154 -5.00 10.22 -16.19
C THR A 154 -5.44 11.55 -15.57
N PRO A 155 -4.54 12.24 -14.84
CA PRO A 155 -4.86 13.50 -14.20
C PRO A 155 -5.07 14.62 -15.24
N ASP A 156 -5.71 15.70 -14.80
CA ASP A 156 -5.79 16.90 -15.60
C ASP A 156 -4.39 17.40 -15.98
N LYS A 157 -4.16 17.62 -17.28
CA LYS A 157 -2.83 17.98 -17.81
C LYS A 157 -2.34 19.33 -17.30
N LYS A 158 -3.25 20.27 -17.02
CA LYS A 158 -2.92 21.62 -16.57
C LYS A 158 -2.66 21.67 -15.05
N TYR A 159 -3.44 20.92 -14.26
CA TYR A 159 -3.45 21.04 -12.82
C TYR A 159 -2.88 19.79 -12.11
N GLY A 160 -3.45 18.62 -12.36
CA GLY A 160 -3.16 17.40 -11.60
C GLY A 160 -1.70 16.98 -11.61
N ASN A 161 -1.08 16.94 -12.80
CA ASN A 161 0.33 16.59 -12.93
C ASN A 161 1.24 17.58 -12.17
N ARG A 162 0.97 18.88 -12.32
CA ARG A 162 1.76 19.94 -11.69
C ARG A 162 1.61 19.90 -10.17
N ILE A 163 0.38 19.74 -9.67
CA ILE A 163 0.12 19.66 -8.23
C ILE A 163 0.83 18.43 -7.62
N ALA A 164 0.75 17.26 -8.25
CA ALA A 164 1.42 16.07 -7.77
C ALA A 164 2.95 16.25 -7.72
N LYS A 165 3.54 16.86 -8.77
CA LYS A 165 4.98 17.14 -8.83
C LYS A 165 5.40 18.14 -7.75
N ASN A 166 4.71 19.29 -7.64
CA ASN A 166 5.02 20.33 -6.66
C ASN A 166 4.87 19.82 -5.21
N LEU A 167 3.86 18.96 -4.96
CA LEU A 167 3.72 18.29 -3.66
C LEU A 167 4.92 17.38 -3.37
N GLY A 168 5.40 16.63 -4.37
CA GLY A 168 6.61 15.82 -4.27
C GLY A 168 7.86 16.66 -3.94
N GLU A 169 8.05 17.78 -4.65
CA GLU A 169 9.14 18.73 -4.41
C GLU A 169 9.07 19.35 -2.99
N MET A 170 7.87 19.69 -2.55
CA MET A 170 7.65 20.19 -1.19
C MET A 170 8.02 19.15 -0.13
N LEU A 171 7.62 17.88 -0.31
CA LEU A 171 7.98 16.79 0.61
C LEU A 171 9.50 16.62 0.66
N LEU A 172 10.17 16.56 -0.49
CA LEU A 172 11.62 16.44 -0.58
C LEU A 172 12.34 17.58 0.16
N ASN A 173 11.94 18.83 -0.10
CA ASN A 173 12.54 20.02 0.52
C ASN A 173 12.35 20.08 2.04
N ARG A 174 11.35 19.36 2.57
CA ARG A 174 11.08 19.24 4.02
C ARG A 174 11.66 17.97 4.64
N GLY A 175 12.39 17.16 3.88
CA GLY A 175 12.96 15.89 4.34
C GLY A 175 11.91 14.80 4.58
N TRP A 176 10.79 14.86 3.85
CA TRP A 176 9.73 13.85 3.87
C TRP A 176 9.89 12.87 2.71
N TRP A 177 9.57 11.62 2.95
CA TRP A 177 9.49 10.58 1.93
C TRP A 177 8.13 10.57 1.24
N ASN A 178 8.15 10.49 -0.10
CA ASN A 178 6.97 10.10 -0.88
C ASN A 178 7.00 8.61 -1.16
N ILE A 179 6.03 7.83 -0.66
CA ILE A 179 5.97 6.39 -0.89
C ILE A 179 4.65 6.05 -1.57
N SER A 180 4.69 5.81 -2.88
CA SER A 180 3.50 5.61 -3.69
C SER A 180 3.56 4.33 -4.54
N GLY A 181 2.76 4.22 -5.60
CA GLY A 181 2.52 2.97 -6.31
C GLY A 181 3.15 2.86 -7.68
N LEU A 182 3.86 3.89 -8.13
CA LEU A 182 4.47 3.94 -9.46
C LEU A 182 3.45 3.79 -10.62
N ALA A 183 2.17 4.06 -10.38
CA ALA A 183 1.19 4.15 -11.44
C ALA A 183 1.47 5.38 -12.33
N THR A 184 1.00 5.37 -13.59
CA THR A 184 1.01 6.60 -14.41
C THR A 184 0.19 7.70 -13.75
N GLY A 185 0.47 8.96 -14.06
CA GLY A 185 -0.29 10.11 -13.59
C GLY A 185 0.15 10.59 -12.20
N CYS A 186 -0.77 10.71 -11.23
CA CYS A 186 -0.47 11.36 -9.96
C CYS A 186 0.69 10.71 -9.20
N ASP A 187 0.76 9.38 -9.14
CA ASP A 187 1.87 8.65 -8.51
C ASP A 187 3.20 9.00 -9.20
N GLU A 188 3.22 8.93 -10.54
CA GLU A 188 4.40 9.22 -11.39
C GLU A 188 4.94 10.62 -11.13
N TYR A 189 4.08 11.65 -11.23
CA TYR A 189 4.51 13.03 -11.03
C TYR A 189 4.90 13.30 -9.58
N GLY A 190 4.25 12.67 -8.61
CA GLY A 190 4.68 12.68 -7.21
C GLY A 190 6.09 12.13 -7.03
N HIS A 191 6.42 11.01 -7.66
CA HIS A 191 7.77 10.43 -7.65
C HIS A 191 8.79 11.35 -8.35
N ILE A 192 8.44 11.93 -9.52
CA ILE A 192 9.32 12.86 -10.24
C ILE A 192 9.69 14.06 -9.34
N GLY A 193 8.72 14.64 -8.64
CA GLY A 193 8.96 15.77 -7.74
C GLY A 193 9.79 15.42 -6.50
N SER A 194 9.76 14.17 -6.06
CA SER A 194 10.41 13.72 -4.82
C SER A 194 11.64 12.83 -5.05
N LEU A 195 12.27 12.87 -6.25
CA LEU A 195 13.50 12.13 -6.51
C LEU A 195 14.60 12.51 -5.49
N GLY A 196 15.14 11.51 -4.80
CA GLY A 196 16.05 11.69 -3.66
C GLY A 196 15.45 11.27 -2.31
N ALA A 197 14.12 11.30 -2.18
CA ALA A 197 13.40 10.79 -1.00
C ALA A 197 12.07 10.14 -1.42
N THR A 198 12.13 9.13 -2.30
CA THR A 198 10.93 8.46 -2.77
C THR A 198 11.08 6.95 -2.89
N GLY A 199 9.98 6.23 -2.70
CA GLY A 199 9.93 4.79 -2.84
C GLY A 199 8.64 4.32 -3.49
N ALA A 200 8.73 3.24 -4.27
CA ALA A 200 7.58 2.68 -4.95
C ALA A 200 7.24 1.28 -4.41
N ILE A 201 5.98 1.09 -4.06
CA ILE A 201 5.45 -0.23 -3.70
C ILE A 201 4.78 -0.83 -4.93
N LEU A 202 5.16 -2.03 -5.33
CA LEU A 202 4.72 -2.66 -6.56
C LEU A 202 3.73 -3.80 -6.32
N GLY A 203 2.78 -3.98 -7.23
CA GLY A 203 1.84 -5.08 -7.27
C GLY A 203 2.33 -6.26 -8.13
N GLN A 204 3.65 -6.53 -8.08
CA GLN A 204 4.32 -7.59 -8.81
C GLN A 204 5.65 -7.95 -8.16
N GLY A 205 6.22 -9.09 -8.52
CA GLY A 205 7.57 -9.48 -8.12
C GLY A 205 8.64 -8.64 -8.81
N LEU A 206 9.72 -8.33 -8.09
CA LEU A 206 10.76 -7.40 -8.53
C LEU A 206 11.76 -7.99 -9.56
N ALA A 207 11.62 -9.27 -9.92
CA ALA A 207 12.38 -9.91 -11.00
C ALA A 207 11.56 -10.05 -12.29
N THR A 208 10.36 -9.48 -12.36
CA THR A 208 9.52 -9.46 -13.55
C THR A 208 9.61 -8.14 -14.29
N ASP A 209 9.18 -8.11 -15.56
CA ASP A 209 9.05 -6.86 -16.31
C ASP A 209 8.16 -5.86 -15.58
N LEU A 210 8.65 -4.65 -15.43
CA LEU A 210 7.94 -3.61 -14.69
C LEU A 210 6.63 -3.20 -15.38
N PHE A 211 5.56 -3.15 -14.61
CA PHE A 211 4.28 -2.57 -15.02
C PHE A 211 3.93 -1.36 -14.11
N PRO A 212 3.53 -0.22 -14.68
CA PRO A 212 3.42 0.07 -16.11
C PRO A 212 4.79 0.28 -16.76
N GLU A 213 4.93 -0.19 -18.02
CA GLU A 213 6.19 -0.14 -18.76
C GLU A 213 6.70 1.30 -18.94
N GLN A 214 5.79 2.26 -19.08
CA GLN A 214 6.09 3.69 -19.22
C GLN A 214 6.95 4.23 -18.07
N ASN A 215 6.79 3.68 -16.87
CA ASN A 215 7.49 4.12 -15.66
C ASN A 215 8.77 3.32 -15.36
N ARG A 216 9.26 2.48 -16.31
CA ARG A 216 10.50 1.71 -16.15
C ARG A 216 11.72 2.62 -15.90
N GLU A 217 11.82 3.70 -16.67
CA GLU A 217 12.91 4.67 -16.51
C GLU A 217 12.80 5.44 -15.18
N LEU A 218 11.58 5.78 -14.75
CA LEU A 218 11.37 6.41 -13.45
C LEU A 218 11.75 5.46 -12.31
N ALA A 219 11.40 4.17 -12.40
CA ALA A 219 11.81 3.17 -11.42
C ALA A 219 13.34 3.06 -11.29
N ARG A 220 14.08 3.11 -12.42
CA ARG A 220 15.53 3.15 -12.43
C ARG A 220 16.06 4.40 -11.72
N LYS A 221 15.54 5.58 -12.07
CA LYS A 221 15.91 6.86 -11.44
C LYS A 221 15.62 6.89 -9.93
N ILE A 222 14.53 6.29 -9.47
CA ILE A 222 14.22 6.16 -8.03
C ILE A 222 15.38 5.45 -7.31
N ILE A 223 15.83 4.30 -7.83
CA ILE A 223 16.95 3.54 -7.22
C ILE A 223 18.24 4.33 -7.26
N GLU A 224 18.58 4.95 -8.40
CA GLU A 224 19.82 5.72 -8.59
C GLU A 224 19.90 6.96 -7.70
N ASN A 225 18.74 7.50 -7.29
CA ASN A 225 18.66 8.64 -6.38
C ASN A 225 18.34 8.22 -4.92
N ASN A 226 18.89 7.09 -4.46
CA ASN A 226 18.77 6.59 -3.09
C ASN A 226 17.31 6.28 -2.65
N GLY A 227 16.41 6.04 -3.59
CA GLY A 227 15.08 5.55 -3.32
C GLY A 227 15.00 4.03 -3.28
N PHE A 228 13.77 3.49 -3.30
CA PHE A 228 13.55 2.04 -3.29
C PHE A 228 12.34 1.62 -4.13
N LEU A 229 12.41 0.35 -4.58
CA LEU A 229 11.25 -0.40 -5.06
C LEU A 229 10.97 -1.53 -4.07
N MET A 230 9.72 -1.77 -3.71
CA MET A 230 9.32 -2.77 -2.73
C MET A 230 8.11 -3.58 -3.21
N SER A 231 8.08 -4.86 -2.87
CA SER A 231 6.91 -5.74 -3.07
C SER A 231 6.78 -6.73 -1.91
N GLU A 232 5.55 -7.16 -1.63
CA GLU A 232 5.28 -8.31 -0.74
C GLU A 232 5.20 -9.64 -1.49
N LEU A 233 5.23 -9.57 -2.83
CA LEU A 233 5.08 -10.74 -3.69
C LEU A 233 6.45 -11.36 -4.01
N PRO A 234 6.55 -12.70 -4.12
CA PRO A 234 7.77 -13.38 -4.53
C PRO A 234 8.36 -12.79 -5.82
N PRO A 235 9.68 -12.76 -5.98
CA PRO A 235 10.38 -12.15 -7.10
C PRO A 235 9.86 -12.51 -8.49
N SER A 236 9.44 -13.76 -8.70
CA SER A 236 8.94 -14.27 -10.00
C SER A 236 7.47 -13.95 -10.28
N THR A 237 6.74 -13.33 -9.33
CA THR A 237 5.28 -13.17 -9.42
C THR A 237 4.90 -12.10 -10.44
N LYS A 238 4.20 -12.48 -11.51
CA LYS A 238 3.70 -11.55 -12.53
C LYS A 238 2.54 -10.70 -11.99
N SER A 239 2.41 -9.48 -12.53
CA SER A 239 1.34 -8.56 -12.15
C SER A 239 -0.05 -9.08 -12.57
N VAL A 240 -1.04 -8.89 -11.69
CA VAL A 240 -2.47 -9.05 -11.98
C VAL A 240 -3.24 -7.91 -11.33
N ASN A 241 -4.41 -7.54 -11.87
CA ASN A 241 -5.19 -6.39 -11.39
C ASN A 241 -5.45 -6.42 -9.88
N LEU A 242 -5.70 -7.59 -9.31
CA LEU A 242 -5.98 -7.74 -7.89
C LEU A 242 -4.77 -7.35 -7.01
N TYR A 243 -3.55 -7.63 -7.45
CA TYR A 243 -2.35 -7.27 -6.71
C TYR A 243 -2.17 -5.76 -6.57
N PHE A 244 -2.54 -4.97 -7.58
CA PHE A 244 -2.49 -3.51 -7.47
C PHE A 244 -3.46 -2.98 -6.42
N ILE A 245 -4.65 -3.58 -6.29
CA ILE A 245 -5.63 -3.19 -5.26
C ILE A 245 -5.13 -3.59 -3.86
N LEU A 246 -4.64 -4.82 -3.70
CA LEU A 246 -4.18 -5.32 -2.41
C LEU A 246 -2.92 -4.59 -1.93
N ARG A 247 -2.01 -4.26 -2.83
CA ARG A 247 -0.80 -3.51 -2.55
C ARG A 247 -1.10 -2.11 -1.95
N ASN A 248 -2.22 -1.50 -2.30
CA ASN A 248 -2.57 -0.16 -1.84
C ASN A 248 -2.63 -0.04 -0.30
N ARG A 249 -2.94 -1.14 0.42
CA ARG A 249 -2.88 -1.18 1.88
C ARG A 249 -1.46 -0.95 2.43
N LEU A 250 -0.44 -1.29 1.64
CA LEU A 250 0.96 -1.10 2.02
C LEU A 250 1.41 0.35 1.81
N GLN A 251 0.88 1.06 0.81
CA GLN A 251 1.18 2.48 0.60
C GLN A 251 0.73 3.30 1.82
N SER A 252 -0.53 3.15 2.23
CA SER A 252 -1.05 3.82 3.43
C SER A 252 -0.43 3.25 4.72
N GLY A 253 -0.16 1.94 4.78
CA GLY A 253 0.41 1.28 5.95
C GLY A 253 1.82 1.73 6.27
N LEU A 254 2.69 1.83 5.27
CA LEU A 254 4.09 2.22 5.45
C LEU A 254 4.24 3.71 5.78
N THR A 255 3.30 4.56 5.34
CA THR A 255 3.35 6.02 5.51
C THR A 255 2.56 6.52 6.72
N LYS A 256 2.75 7.77 7.09
CA LYS A 256 1.97 8.47 8.13
C LYS A 256 0.62 8.96 7.62
N GLY A 257 0.43 9.00 6.31
CA GLY A 257 -0.82 9.41 5.68
C GLY A 257 -0.74 9.35 4.17
N ILE A 258 -1.84 9.75 3.56
CA ILE A 258 -1.95 9.84 2.10
C ILE A 258 -2.44 11.23 1.70
N PHE A 259 -2.05 11.69 0.50
CA PHE A 259 -2.59 12.86 -0.15
C PHE A 259 -3.21 12.47 -1.50
N VAL A 260 -4.50 12.68 -1.65
CA VAL A 260 -5.25 12.43 -2.88
C VAL A 260 -5.25 13.70 -3.72
N VAL A 261 -4.54 13.68 -4.86
CA VAL A 261 -4.48 14.81 -5.78
C VAL A 261 -5.77 14.90 -6.58
N GLU A 262 -6.03 13.92 -7.43
CA GLU A 262 -7.26 13.82 -8.22
C GLU A 262 -7.77 12.38 -8.22
N THR A 263 -9.07 12.19 -8.06
CA THR A 263 -9.69 10.87 -8.17
C THR A 263 -11.11 10.95 -8.70
N SER A 264 -11.45 10.08 -9.65
CA SER A 264 -12.84 9.87 -10.05
C SER A 264 -13.57 9.02 -9.01
N ASP A 265 -14.89 8.97 -9.11
CA ASP A 265 -15.75 8.22 -8.20
C ASP A 265 -15.71 6.68 -8.37
N ASN A 266 -15.09 6.18 -9.45
CA ASN A 266 -14.85 4.76 -9.71
C ASN A 266 -13.35 4.38 -9.72
N SER A 267 -12.49 5.25 -9.18
CA SER A 267 -11.04 5.06 -9.23
C SER A 267 -10.53 4.01 -8.24
N GLY A 268 -9.49 3.28 -8.63
CA GLY A 268 -8.71 2.43 -7.73
C GLY A 268 -8.08 3.16 -6.54
N THR A 269 -7.89 4.49 -6.64
CA THR A 269 -7.42 5.38 -5.57
C THR A 269 -8.32 5.31 -4.34
N LEU A 270 -9.64 5.13 -4.52
CA LEU A 270 -10.59 5.01 -3.41
C LEU A 270 -10.32 3.80 -2.50
N HIS A 271 -9.71 2.73 -3.02
CA HIS A 271 -9.26 1.61 -2.18
C HIS A 271 -8.14 2.05 -1.23
N THR A 272 -7.18 2.86 -1.70
CA THR A 272 -6.12 3.40 -0.85
C THR A 272 -6.67 4.35 0.21
N VAL A 273 -7.64 5.20 -0.15
CA VAL A 273 -8.35 6.07 0.80
C VAL A 273 -9.01 5.23 1.89
N LYS A 274 -9.74 4.18 1.52
CA LYS A 274 -10.40 3.28 2.47
C LYS A 274 -9.38 2.63 3.41
N TYR A 275 -8.28 2.08 2.88
CA TYR A 275 -7.22 1.48 3.69
C TYR A 275 -6.60 2.50 4.65
N SER A 276 -6.30 3.72 4.19
CA SER A 276 -5.76 4.78 5.03
C SER A 276 -6.67 5.09 6.22
N LEU A 277 -7.97 5.26 5.97
CA LEU A 277 -8.96 5.56 7.00
C LEU A 277 -9.17 4.39 7.99
N GLU A 278 -9.22 3.15 7.50
CA GLU A 278 -9.34 1.94 8.32
C GLU A 278 -8.09 1.71 9.19
N GLN A 279 -6.91 2.08 8.69
CA GLN A 279 -5.63 2.04 9.41
C GLN A 279 -5.44 3.23 10.35
N GLY A 280 -6.39 4.17 10.41
CA GLY A 280 -6.30 5.38 11.25
C GLY A 280 -5.24 6.38 10.80
N LYS A 281 -4.80 6.32 9.54
CA LYS A 281 -3.80 7.22 8.98
C LYS A 281 -4.42 8.54 8.53
N ALA A 282 -3.62 9.62 8.54
CA ALA A 282 -4.04 10.91 8.02
C ALA A 282 -4.41 10.82 6.53
N THR A 283 -5.57 11.34 6.17
CA THR A 283 -6.09 11.28 4.80
C THR A 283 -6.43 12.68 4.32
N TYR A 284 -5.57 13.22 3.46
CA TYR A 284 -5.71 14.53 2.87
C TYR A 284 -6.28 14.41 1.46
N VAL A 285 -7.19 15.30 1.10
CA VAL A 285 -7.81 15.33 -0.23
C VAL A 285 -7.77 16.76 -0.76
N LEU A 286 -7.27 16.93 -1.99
CA LEU A 286 -7.30 18.22 -2.66
C LEU A 286 -8.75 18.70 -2.81
N ASP A 287 -9.06 19.85 -2.23
CA ASP A 287 -10.40 20.42 -2.26
C ASP A 287 -10.58 21.36 -3.46
N VAL A 288 -11.24 20.84 -4.47
CA VAL A 288 -11.51 21.52 -5.75
C VAL A 288 -12.94 22.05 -5.87
N ARG A 289 -13.74 22.01 -4.78
CA ARG A 289 -15.17 22.34 -4.84
C ARG A 289 -15.47 23.78 -5.28
N GLU A 290 -14.55 24.71 -5.01
CA GLU A 290 -14.66 26.12 -5.36
C GLU A 290 -13.99 26.46 -6.70
N VAL A 291 -13.32 25.50 -7.36
CA VAL A 291 -12.62 25.71 -8.62
C VAL A 291 -13.56 25.41 -9.79
N ALA A 292 -14.08 26.46 -10.40
CA ALA A 292 -15.15 26.37 -11.41
C ALA A 292 -14.82 25.44 -12.59
N ASP A 293 -13.57 25.49 -13.07
CA ASP A 293 -13.11 24.70 -14.21
C ASP A 293 -12.98 23.21 -13.88
N LEU A 294 -12.47 22.88 -12.68
CA LEU A 294 -12.20 21.49 -12.29
C LEU A 294 -13.40 20.77 -11.67
N ARG A 295 -14.26 21.46 -10.91
CA ARG A 295 -15.35 20.80 -10.17
C ARG A 295 -16.34 20.04 -11.07
N ARG A 296 -16.35 20.31 -12.37
CA ARG A 296 -17.20 19.65 -13.38
C ARG A 296 -16.52 18.46 -14.05
N GLU A 297 -15.20 18.31 -13.84
CA GLU A 297 -14.43 17.26 -14.48
C GLU A 297 -14.63 15.89 -13.81
N GLU A 298 -14.76 14.84 -14.62
CA GLU A 298 -14.91 13.46 -14.13
C GLU A 298 -13.74 13.04 -13.23
N VAL A 299 -12.52 13.52 -13.51
CA VAL A 299 -11.30 13.14 -12.80
C VAL A 299 -11.27 13.58 -11.34
N VAL A 300 -12.11 14.54 -10.93
CA VAL A 300 -12.18 15.06 -9.55
C VAL A 300 -13.51 14.78 -8.85
N LYS A 301 -14.44 14.07 -9.49
CA LYS A 301 -15.73 13.73 -8.86
C LYS A 301 -15.56 12.96 -7.57
N GLY A 302 -14.55 12.09 -7.47
CA GLY A 302 -14.22 11.38 -6.25
C GLY A 302 -13.73 12.31 -5.14
N ASN A 303 -12.92 13.35 -5.45
CA ASN A 303 -12.49 14.35 -4.47
C ASN A 303 -13.70 15.04 -3.85
N ILE A 304 -14.64 15.51 -4.69
CA ILE A 304 -15.86 16.20 -4.25
C ILE A 304 -16.68 15.28 -3.35
N LYS A 305 -16.93 14.04 -3.78
CA LYS A 305 -17.68 13.05 -2.99
C LYS A 305 -16.99 12.66 -1.68
N LEU A 306 -15.66 12.60 -1.66
CA LEU A 306 -14.91 12.33 -0.42
C LEU A 306 -15.11 13.43 0.61
N LEU A 307 -15.19 14.69 0.17
CA LEU A 307 -15.33 15.88 1.02
C LEU A 307 -16.80 16.24 1.32
N ASP A 308 -17.77 15.64 0.63
CA ASP A 308 -19.19 15.82 0.92
C ASP A 308 -19.64 14.83 1.99
N GLU A 309 -20.04 15.33 3.15
CA GLU A 309 -20.50 14.53 4.30
C GLU A 309 -21.80 13.77 4.03
N LYS A 310 -22.62 14.25 3.11
CA LYS A 310 -23.95 13.70 2.81
C LYS A 310 -23.90 12.52 1.84
N GLU A 311 -22.92 12.48 0.95
CA GLU A 311 -22.79 11.44 -0.06
C GLU A 311 -22.07 10.20 0.47
N ARG A 312 -22.65 9.03 0.23
CA ARG A 312 -21.90 7.77 0.30
C ARG A 312 -21.11 7.63 -1.00
N ILE A 313 -19.82 7.33 -0.90
CA ILE A 313 -19.08 6.91 -2.07
C ILE A 313 -19.64 5.54 -2.46
N ALA A 314 -20.45 5.54 -3.50
CA ALA A 314 -21.00 4.36 -4.13
C ALA A 314 -20.23 4.13 -5.42
N GLY A 315 -19.35 3.22 -5.40
CA GLY A 315 -18.61 2.64 -6.51
C GLY A 315 -18.17 1.27 -6.04
N ASN A 316 -17.04 0.80 -6.49
CA ASN A 316 -16.46 -0.45 -6.00
C ASN A 316 -15.98 -0.39 -4.53
N VAL A 317 -16.06 0.79 -3.87
CA VAL A 317 -15.58 1.03 -2.51
C VAL A 317 -16.61 1.78 -1.69
N THR A 318 -17.06 1.17 -0.60
CA THR A 318 -17.93 1.85 0.37
C THR A 318 -17.10 2.40 1.52
N ILE A 319 -17.20 3.72 1.78
CA ILE A 319 -16.60 4.38 2.94
C ILE A 319 -17.73 4.87 3.84
N SER A 320 -17.71 4.49 5.11
CA SER A 320 -18.74 4.89 6.07
C SER A 320 -18.65 6.39 6.41
N LYS A 321 -19.78 7.01 6.80
CA LYS A 321 -19.82 8.42 7.23
C LYS A 321 -18.79 8.70 8.33
N LYS A 322 -18.72 7.87 9.36
CA LYS A 322 -17.76 8.00 10.47
C LYS A 322 -16.28 8.02 10.02
N LEU A 323 -15.95 7.27 8.98
CA LEU A 323 -14.59 7.29 8.41
C LEU A 323 -14.34 8.55 7.58
N LYS A 324 -15.36 9.02 6.84
CA LYS A 324 -15.23 10.25 6.03
C LYS A 324 -14.99 11.50 6.88
N GLU A 325 -15.52 11.58 8.10
CA GLU A 325 -15.29 12.67 9.05
C GLU A 325 -13.79 12.88 9.39
N LYS A 326 -12.96 11.86 9.12
CA LYS A 326 -11.50 11.93 9.32
C LYS A 326 -10.73 12.47 8.10
N ILE A 327 -11.41 12.74 6.98
CA ILE A 327 -10.79 13.28 5.78
C ILE A 327 -10.58 14.78 5.94
N ILE A 328 -9.39 15.24 5.61
CA ILE A 328 -9.00 16.63 5.68
C ILE A 328 -8.94 17.21 4.26
N GLY A 329 -9.82 18.16 3.95
CA GLY A 329 -9.78 18.90 2.69
C GLY A 329 -8.64 19.92 2.71
N VAL A 330 -7.84 19.94 1.65
CA VAL A 330 -6.71 20.86 1.47
C VAL A 330 -7.00 21.75 0.27
N LYS A 331 -7.18 23.06 0.49
CA LYS A 331 -7.43 24.04 -0.56
C LYS A 331 -6.15 24.71 -1.08
N LYS A 332 -5.10 24.82 -0.28
CA LYS A 332 -3.79 25.40 -0.65
C LYS A 332 -2.66 24.50 -0.19
N LEU A 333 -1.69 24.22 -1.06
CA LEU A 333 -0.50 23.44 -0.67
C LEU A 333 0.32 24.11 0.43
N ARG A 334 0.39 25.44 0.45
CA ARG A 334 1.04 26.20 1.52
C ARG A 334 0.45 25.92 2.91
N ASP A 335 -0.88 25.75 2.98
CA ASP A 335 -1.54 25.45 4.25
C ASP A 335 -1.23 24.00 4.67
N PHE A 336 -1.14 23.09 3.70
CA PHE A 336 -0.72 21.72 3.92
C PHE A 336 0.74 21.65 4.41
N GLU A 337 1.63 22.44 3.82
CA GLU A 337 3.02 22.56 4.26
C GLU A 337 3.10 22.97 5.74
N ASN A 338 2.30 23.91 6.19
CA ASN A 338 2.22 24.34 7.59
C ASN A 338 1.74 23.20 8.52
N ILE A 339 0.81 22.35 8.06
CA ILE A 339 0.41 21.15 8.80
C ILE A 339 1.60 20.21 9.00
N LEU A 340 2.38 19.95 7.93
CA LEU A 340 3.53 19.05 8.00
C LEU A 340 4.61 19.52 8.97
N ILE A 341 4.79 20.82 9.11
CA ILE A 341 5.78 21.41 10.04
C ILE A 341 5.26 21.59 11.48
N GLY A 342 4.00 21.17 11.76
CA GLY A 342 3.44 21.16 13.11
C GLY A 342 3.12 22.56 13.68
N LYS A 343 2.90 23.58 12.82
CA LYS A 343 2.43 24.89 13.28
C LYS A 343 0.94 24.81 13.62
N GLU A 344 0.60 25.01 14.92
CA GLU A 344 -0.74 24.91 15.51
C GLU A 344 -1.70 26.08 15.14
N GLU A 345 -1.58 26.68 13.98
CA GLU A 345 -2.61 27.63 13.59
C GLU A 345 -3.84 26.87 13.08
N LYS A 346 -5.03 27.19 13.58
CA LYS A 346 -6.32 26.79 13.01
C LYS A 346 -6.41 27.35 11.58
N ILE A 347 -5.78 26.66 10.64
CA ILE A 347 -5.66 27.09 9.28
C ILE A 347 -6.99 26.80 8.57
N ASN A 348 -7.68 27.83 8.18
CA ASN A 348 -8.69 27.72 7.14
C ASN A 348 -7.98 27.35 5.84
N MET A 349 -7.88 26.04 5.54
CA MET A 349 -7.16 25.47 4.39
C MET A 349 -7.84 25.88 3.09
N ASN A 350 -7.53 27.07 2.58
CA ASN A 350 -8.08 27.59 1.33
C ASN A 350 -7.08 27.45 0.18
N PHE A 351 -7.18 26.36 -0.58
CA PHE A 351 -6.44 26.17 -1.83
C PHE A 351 -7.26 26.73 -3.00
N SER A 352 -6.84 27.85 -3.57
CA SER A 352 -7.41 28.40 -4.80
C SER A 352 -6.55 27.98 -5.98
N LEU A 353 -7.10 27.23 -6.93
CA LEU A 353 -6.43 26.87 -8.18
C LEU A 353 -6.29 28.08 -9.13
N GLU A 354 -7.09 29.13 -8.93
CA GLU A 354 -6.90 30.40 -9.63
C GLU A 354 -5.51 30.98 -9.35
N ASN A 355 -5.01 30.83 -8.11
CA ASN A 355 -3.64 31.22 -7.76
C ASN A 355 -2.56 30.31 -8.42
N CYS A 356 -2.88 29.10 -8.84
CA CYS A 356 -1.97 28.26 -9.60
C CYS A 356 -1.78 28.73 -11.05
N ALA A 357 -2.76 29.39 -11.62
CA ALA A 357 -2.67 29.94 -12.99
C ALA A 357 -1.93 31.30 -13.04
N VAL A 358 -1.94 32.05 -11.92
CA VAL A 358 -1.40 33.43 -11.83
C VAL A 358 -0.03 33.46 -11.13
N GLN A 359 0.33 32.42 -10.36
CA GLN A 359 1.55 32.42 -9.54
C GLN A 359 2.62 31.45 -10.08
N GLU A 360 3.19 31.75 -11.24
CA GLU A 360 4.50 31.17 -11.64
C GLU A 360 5.65 31.55 -10.69
N LYS A 361 5.42 32.42 -9.68
CA LYS A 361 6.44 32.97 -8.78
C LYS A 361 6.35 32.51 -7.32
N LEU A 362 5.42 31.64 -6.92
CA LEU A 362 5.22 31.26 -5.50
C LEU A 362 5.19 29.76 -5.21
N TRP A 363 5.64 28.95 -6.16
CA TRP A 363 5.82 27.49 -5.97
C TRP A 363 7.29 27.14 -6.10
#